data_4cfcb51d9187088d4eaf2294e21218ad
#
_entry.id   4cfcb51d9187088d4eaf2294e21218ad
#
_cell.length_a   1.000
_cell.length_b   1.000
_cell.length_c   1.000
_cell.angle_alpha   90.00
_cell.angle_beta   90.00
_cell.angle_gamma   90.00
#
_symmetry.space_group_name_H-M   'P 1'
#
loop_
_entity.id
_entity.type
_entity.pdbx_description
1 polymer ?
#
loop_
_entity_poly.entity_id
_entity_poly.type
_entity_poly.pdbx_seq_one_letter_code
_entity_poly.pdbx_strand_id
1 'polypeptide(L)'
;MKYIAQVSALLCFLVVAACGQVKTAGKLPDDELSKPVAVKSGTSVTIRYIANEGVLIASADKQVLIDGLHREYKPAYLFPPPEMQAVLENAHTPYDKINLVLVSHMHLDHFHPVSIGQYVKSNSRAMFASSQQVVDDVAKNFPDYEKIRSRIKPVTHEWKKSSEINQDGIKVTFLGLRHSGERFKDIQNLGHVIEIGGKKFLHIGDADMTVENFSSFGIAAKGIDVALIPYWFLMSKEGRAFVKEQFNPKAIIAVHIPPADAAEVIAQLKTDLPEAVAFTKQLEERSY
;
A
#
# COMPACT_ATOMS: atom_id res chain seq x y z
N MET A 1 36.36 66.16 4.77
CA MET A 1 35.11 65.39 4.53
C MET A 1 35.37 64.49 3.32
N LYS A 2 35.62 63.18 3.52
CA LYS A 2 35.86 62.23 2.45
C LYS A 2 34.67 61.26 2.45
N TYR A 3 33.91 61.21 1.35
CA TYR A 3 32.86 60.24 1.11
C TYR A 3 33.46 58.94 0.67
N ILE A 4 33.17 57.86 1.41
CA ILE A 4 33.49 56.49 1.03
C ILE A 4 32.21 55.91 0.40
N ALA A 5 32.28 55.60 -0.90
CA ALA A 5 31.23 54.89 -1.61
C ALA A 5 31.36 53.40 -1.34
N GLN A 6 30.34 52.81 -0.73
CA GLN A 6 30.20 51.34 -0.63
C GLN A 6 29.59 50.81 -1.92
N VAL A 7 30.35 49.96 -2.59
CA VAL A 7 29.88 49.15 -3.73
C VAL A 7 29.33 47.83 -3.20
N SER A 8 28.01 47.71 -3.20
CA SER A 8 27.35 46.41 -2.90
C SER A 8 27.37 45.54 -4.14
N ALA A 9 28.17 44.48 -4.12
CA ALA A 9 28.14 43.44 -5.14
C ALA A 9 26.93 42.54 -4.88
N LEU A 10 25.95 42.57 -5.77
CA LEU A 10 24.79 41.69 -5.79
C LEU A 10 25.21 40.36 -6.43
N LEU A 11 25.41 39.33 -5.61
CA LEU A 11 25.71 37.96 -6.08
C LEU A 11 24.38 37.34 -6.46
N CYS A 12 24.06 37.30 -7.76
CA CYS A 12 22.94 36.47 -8.27
C CYS A 12 23.34 34.99 -8.22
N PHE A 13 22.82 34.26 -7.25
CA PHE A 13 22.82 32.79 -7.29
C PHE A 13 21.82 32.33 -8.35
N LEU A 14 22.29 31.87 -9.48
CA LEU A 14 21.52 31.07 -10.43
C LEU A 14 21.28 29.70 -9.80
N VAL A 15 20.10 29.51 -9.22
CA VAL A 15 19.60 28.18 -8.89
C VAL A 15 19.21 27.52 -10.20
N VAL A 16 20.10 26.68 -10.72
CA VAL A 16 19.77 25.73 -11.80
C VAL A 16 18.87 24.68 -11.17
N ALA A 17 17.56 24.83 -11.34
CA ALA A 17 16.62 23.76 -11.05
C ALA A 17 16.92 22.59 -12.00
N ALA A 18 17.66 21.61 -11.54
CA ALA A 18 17.77 20.32 -12.21
C ALA A 18 16.38 19.68 -12.18
N CYS A 19 15.61 19.87 -13.25
CA CYS A 19 14.38 19.15 -13.49
C CYS A 19 14.79 17.70 -13.79
N GLY A 20 14.96 16.90 -12.72
CA GLY A 20 15.17 15.47 -12.82
C GLY A 20 13.92 14.86 -13.46
N GLN A 21 14.04 14.44 -14.71
CA GLN A 21 12.99 13.62 -15.34
C GLN A 21 12.83 12.36 -14.50
N VAL A 22 11.67 12.24 -13.82
CA VAL A 22 11.25 10.98 -13.22
C VAL A 22 11.23 9.96 -14.35
N LYS A 23 12.15 9.00 -14.32
CA LYS A 23 12.12 7.87 -15.25
C LYS A 23 10.80 7.16 -15.00
N THR A 24 9.84 7.32 -15.91
CA THR A 24 8.66 6.45 -15.96
C THR A 24 9.16 5.01 -16.00
N ALA A 25 8.59 4.14 -15.16
CA ALA A 25 8.88 2.72 -15.23
C ALA A 25 8.73 2.27 -16.71
N GLY A 26 9.73 1.60 -17.26
CA GLY A 26 9.67 1.11 -18.63
C GLY A 26 8.45 0.19 -18.80
N LYS A 27 7.95 0.08 -20.04
CA LYS A 27 6.83 -0.83 -20.34
C LYS A 27 7.14 -2.23 -19.82
N LEU A 28 6.21 -2.80 -19.02
CA LEU A 28 6.33 -4.17 -18.55
C LEU A 28 6.04 -5.15 -19.70
N PRO A 29 6.84 -6.24 -19.86
CA PRO A 29 6.57 -7.25 -20.87
C PRO A 29 5.24 -7.98 -20.63
N ASP A 30 4.50 -8.29 -21.68
CA ASP A 30 3.19 -8.92 -21.59
C ASP A 30 3.23 -10.33 -20.95
N ASP A 31 4.33 -11.06 -21.15
CA ASP A 31 4.57 -12.36 -20.53
C ASP A 31 4.83 -12.27 -19.03
N GLU A 32 5.47 -11.21 -18.56
CA GLU A 32 5.62 -10.96 -17.10
C GLU A 32 4.28 -10.54 -16.46
N LEU A 33 3.45 -9.75 -17.17
CA LEU A 33 2.14 -9.32 -16.68
C LEU A 33 1.17 -10.48 -16.51
N SER A 34 1.21 -11.47 -17.40
CA SER A 34 0.33 -12.65 -17.38
C SER A 34 0.86 -13.82 -16.53
N LYS A 35 2.08 -13.69 -15.98
CA LYS A 35 2.72 -14.74 -15.21
C LYS A 35 1.96 -15.00 -13.89
N PRO A 36 1.50 -16.25 -13.64
CA PRO A 36 0.88 -16.60 -12.37
C PRO A 36 1.80 -16.28 -11.18
N VAL A 37 1.18 -15.93 -10.03
CA VAL A 37 1.92 -15.79 -8.78
C VAL A 37 2.49 -17.15 -8.40
N ALA A 38 3.78 -17.23 -8.15
CA ALA A 38 4.46 -18.45 -7.80
C ALA A 38 4.14 -18.85 -6.34
N VAL A 39 3.13 -19.68 -6.13
CA VAL A 39 2.84 -20.27 -4.81
C VAL A 39 3.46 -21.66 -4.74
N LYS A 40 4.42 -21.82 -3.84
CA LYS A 40 5.01 -23.15 -3.57
C LYS A 40 3.96 -24.02 -2.88
N SER A 41 4.06 -25.35 -3.05
CA SER A 41 3.16 -26.32 -2.40
C SER A 41 3.24 -26.19 -0.86
N GLY A 42 2.11 -26.46 -0.18
CA GLY A 42 2.00 -26.42 1.28
C GLY A 42 1.44 -25.11 1.81
N THR A 43 1.94 -24.66 2.95
CA THR A 43 1.50 -23.42 3.66
C THR A 43 2.21 -22.15 3.18
N SER A 44 2.89 -22.19 2.05
CA SER A 44 3.59 -21.01 1.51
C SER A 44 2.59 -19.97 1.03
N VAL A 45 2.85 -18.70 1.37
CA VAL A 45 2.11 -17.55 0.88
C VAL A 45 3.09 -16.61 0.17
N THR A 46 2.72 -16.19 -1.03
CA THR A 46 3.55 -15.27 -1.83
C THR A 46 2.92 -13.89 -1.85
N ILE A 47 3.74 -12.87 -1.64
CA ILE A 47 3.38 -11.47 -1.83
C ILE A 47 3.99 -11.01 -3.14
N ARG A 48 3.16 -10.48 -4.05
CA ARG A 48 3.59 -9.79 -5.28
C ARG A 48 3.35 -8.31 -5.12
N TYR A 49 4.38 -7.51 -5.37
CA TYR A 49 4.28 -6.06 -5.35
C TYR A 49 3.59 -5.54 -6.61
N ILE A 50 2.62 -4.66 -6.42
CA ILE A 50 1.90 -3.98 -7.49
C ILE A 50 2.52 -2.61 -7.73
N ALA A 51 2.39 -1.69 -6.79
CA ALA A 51 2.97 -0.35 -6.80
C ALA A 51 2.64 0.37 -5.48
N ASN A 52 3.43 1.33 -5.05
CA ASN A 52 3.31 2.11 -3.81
C ASN A 52 3.15 1.23 -2.56
N GLU A 53 1.96 1.12 -1.98
CA GLU A 53 1.61 0.15 -0.94
C GLU A 53 0.84 -1.07 -1.48
N GLY A 54 0.56 -1.06 -2.78
CA GLY A 54 -0.26 -2.07 -3.43
C GLY A 54 0.43 -3.43 -3.50
N VAL A 55 -0.22 -4.46 -2.97
CA VAL A 55 0.27 -5.85 -3.00
C VAL A 55 -0.84 -6.86 -3.27
N LEU A 56 -0.47 -7.96 -3.93
CA LEU A 56 -1.27 -9.17 -4.02
C LEU A 56 -0.68 -10.23 -3.08
N ILE A 57 -1.46 -10.69 -2.10
CA ILE A 57 -1.12 -11.78 -1.19
C ILE A 57 -1.82 -13.04 -1.69
N ALA A 58 -1.07 -14.08 -2.06
CA ALA A 58 -1.59 -15.29 -2.67
C ALA A 58 -1.16 -16.54 -1.89
N SER A 59 -2.12 -17.36 -1.50
CA SER A 59 -1.95 -18.75 -1.10
C SER A 59 -2.33 -19.69 -2.26
N ALA A 60 -2.29 -21.01 -2.04
CA ALA A 60 -2.57 -22.00 -3.09
C ALA A 60 -3.93 -21.78 -3.81
N ASP A 61 -4.96 -21.39 -3.08
CA ASP A 61 -6.34 -21.33 -3.54
C ASP A 61 -7.02 -19.96 -3.31
N LYS A 62 -6.33 -19.01 -2.65
CA LYS A 62 -6.93 -17.75 -2.22
C LYS A 62 -6.00 -16.58 -2.46
N GLN A 63 -6.60 -15.44 -2.80
CA GLN A 63 -5.86 -14.22 -3.07
C GLN A 63 -6.55 -12.99 -2.45
N VAL A 64 -5.75 -12.09 -1.91
CA VAL A 64 -6.16 -10.77 -1.41
C VAL A 64 -5.34 -9.70 -2.11
N LEU A 65 -6.01 -8.73 -2.70
CA LEU A 65 -5.38 -7.53 -3.24
C LEU A 65 -5.61 -6.36 -2.29
N ILE A 66 -4.55 -5.66 -1.91
CA ILE A 66 -4.61 -4.48 -1.05
C ILE A 66 -4.00 -3.31 -1.79
N ASP A 67 -4.65 -2.15 -1.80
CA ASP A 67 -4.18 -0.87 -2.37
C ASP A 67 -3.56 -0.98 -3.78
N GLY A 68 -3.92 -2.03 -4.54
CA GLY A 68 -3.32 -2.33 -5.84
C GLY A 68 -4.09 -1.78 -7.04
N LEU A 69 -5.27 -1.18 -6.83
CA LEU A 69 -6.14 -0.65 -7.88
C LEU A 69 -6.14 0.88 -7.86
N HIS A 70 -4.97 1.47 -8.02
CA HIS A 70 -4.78 2.90 -8.17
C HIS A 70 -4.21 3.25 -9.55
N ARG A 71 -4.19 4.52 -9.90
CA ARG A 71 -3.71 5.04 -11.17
C ARG A 71 -2.62 6.08 -10.94
N GLU A 72 -2.09 6.63 -12.02
CA GLU A 72 -1.16 7.75 -11.94
C GLU A 72 -1.75 8.89 -11.11
N TYR A 73 -1.05 9.23 -10.04
CA TYR A 73 -1.40 10.32 -9.14
C TYR A 73 -0.15 11.02 -8.65
N LYS A 74 0.33 12.01 -9.34
CA LYS A 74 1.60 12.71 -9.10
C LYS A 74 2.84 11.84 -9.41
N PRO A 75 3.91 12.43 -9.91
CA PRO A 75 5.14 11.69 -10.24
C PRO A 75 5.91 11.18 -9.03
N ALA A 76 5.43 11.47 -7.78
CA ALA A 76 6.13 11.12 -6.55
C ALA A 76 6.11 9.63 -6.22
N TYR A 77 5.02 8.91 -6.55
CA TYR A 77 4.84 7.50 -6.18
C TYR A 77 4.77 6.59 -7.39
N LEU A 78 5.16 5.33 -7.18
CA LEU A 78 5.02 4.31 -8.19
C LEU A 78 3.54 3.96 -8.37
N PHE A 79 3.09 3.79 -9.60
CA PHE A 79 1.72 3.40 -9.94
C PHE A 79 1.73 2.28 -11.00
N PRO A 80 0.67 1.45 -11.09
CA PRO A 80 0.58 0.44 -12.13
C PRO A 80 0.62 1.09 -13.51
N PRO A 81 1.56 0.73 -14.41
CA PRO A 81 1.59 1.28 -15.75
C PRO A 81 0.33 0.85 -16.53
N PRO A 82 -0.05 1.56 -17.61
CA PRO A 82 -1.32 1.37 -18.30
C PRO A 82 -1.63 -0.08 -18.71
N GLU A 83 -0.63 -0.84 -19.15
CA GLU A 83 -0.77 -2.26 -19.49
C GLU A 83 -1.08 -3.13 -18.28
N MET A 84 -0.42 -2.90 -17.13
CA MET A 84 -0.71 -3.61 -15.88
C MET A 84 -2.07 -3.21 -15.31
N GLN A 85 -2.42 -1.93 -15.39
CA GLN A 85 -3.71 -1.41 -15.00
C GLN A 85 -4.85 -2.10 -15.79
N ALA A 86 -4.67 -2.25 -17.11
CA ALA A 86 -5.66 -2.93 -17.97
C ALA A 86 -5.84 -4.40 -17.57
N VAL A 87 -4.76 -5.13 -17.27
CA VAL A 87 -4.83 -6.53 -16.80
C VAL A 87 -5.52 -6.62 -15.45
N LEU A 88 -5.22 -5.73 -14.51
CA LEU A 88 -5.86 -5.64 -13.20
C LEU A 88 -7.35 -5.34 -13.33
N GLU A 89 -7.72 -4.21 -13.94
CA GLU A 89 -9.11 -3.73 -14.02
C GLU A 89 -10.05 -4.69 -14.74
N ASN A 90 -9.55 -5.46 -15.71
CA ASN A 90 -10.33 -6.47 -16.43
C ASN A 90 -10.26 -7.86 -15.80
N ALA A 91 -9.63 -7.98 -14.63
CA ALA A 91 -9.45 -9.24 -13.92
C ALA A 91 -8.88 -10.35 -14.82
N HIS A 92 -7.91 -10.01 -15.67
CA HIS A 92 -7.19 -11.00 -16.46
C HIS A 92 -6.18 -11.75 -15.59
N THR A 93 -5.82 -12.97 -16.00
CA THR A 93 -4.77 -13.75 -15.32
C THR A 93 -3.48 -12.90 -15.17
N PRO A 94 -2.88 -12.84 -13.96
CA PRO A 94 -3.12 -13.70 -12.79
C PRO A 94 -4.10 -13.13 -11.75
N TYR A 95 -4.82 -12.07 -12.06
CA TYR A 95 -5.69 -11.33 -11.12
C TYR A 95 -7.16 -11.77 -11.17
N ASP A 96 -7.48 -12.81 -11.95
CA ASP A 96 -8.82 -13.38 -12.12
C ASP A 96 -9.30 -14.20 -10.91
N LYS A 97 -8.40 -14.54 -9.97
CA LYS A 97 -8.67 -15.42 -8.82
C LYS A 97 -8.74 -14.70 -7.48
N ILE A 98 -8.69 -13.37 -7.46
CA ILE A 98 -8.75 -12.60 -6.22
C ILE A 98 -10.14 -12.77 -5.58
N ASN A 99 -10.15 -13.18 -4.31
CA ASN A 99 -11.35 -13.36 -3.50
C ASN A 99 -11.76 -12.06 -2.81
N LEU A 100 -10.76 -11.25 -2.40
CA LEU A 100 -10.98 -10.07 -1.59
C LEU A 100 -10.09 -8.93 -2.05
N VAL A 101 -10.70 -7.77 -2.26
CA VAL A 101 -10.02 -6.51 -2.52
C VAL A 101 -10.19 -5.61 -1.30
N LEU A 102 -9.09 -5.05 -0.82
CA LEU A 102 -9.02 -4.14 0.32
C LEU A 102 -8.42 -2.81 -0.11
N VAL A 103 -8.87 -1.75 0.51
CA VAL A 103 -8.29 -0.41 0.39
C VAL A 103 -8.16 0.19 1.78
N SER A 104 -6.97 0.72 2.10
CA SER A 104 -6.68 1.31 3.40
C SER A 104 -7.40 2.63 3.59
N HIS A 105 -7.34 3.54 2.62
CA HIS A 105 -7.95 4.86 2.69
C HIS A 105 -8.17 5.49 1.30
N MET A 106 -8.76 6.68 1.27
CA MET A 106 -9.27 7.29 0.03
C MET A 106 -8.25 8.09 -0.81
N HIS A 107 -6.96 8.12 -0.48
CA HIS A 107 -5.97 8.81 -1.28
C HIS A 107 -5.72 8.08 -2.61
N LEU A 108 -5.51 8.85 -3.69
CA LEU A 108 -5.49 8.33 -5.06
C LEU A 108 -4.22 7.53 -5.41
N ASP A 109 -3.21 7.57 -4.58
CA ASP A 109 -2.03 6.72 -4.66
C ASP A 109 -2.20 5.35 -3.96
N HIS A 110 -3.37 5.10 -3.35
CA HIS A 110 -3.79 3.81 -2.79
C HIS A 110 -4.96 3.21 -3.54
N PHE A 111 -5.85 4.03 -4.11
CA PHE A 111 -6.99 3.53 -4.85
C PHE A 111 -7.46 4.51 -5.95
N HIS A 112 -8.23 3.97 -6.89
CA HIS A 112 -8.98 4.75 -7.86
C HIS A 112 -10.41 4.20 -7.97
N PRO A 113 -11.46 5.02 -7.76
CA PRO A 113 -12.84 4.52 -7.63
C PRO A 113 -13.33 3.76 -8.86
N VAL A 114 -12.98 4.23 -10.06
CA VAL A 114 -13.35 3.55 -11.32
C VAL A 114 -12.61 2.23 -11.46
N SER A 115 -11.33 2.14 -11.06
CA SER A 115 -10.54 0.90 -11.12
C SER A 115 -11.11 -0.16 -10.19
N ILE A 116 -11.49 0.20 -8.96
CA ILE A 116 -12.18 -0.69 -8.03
C ILE A 116 -13.50 -1.19 -8.65
N GLY A 117 -14.34 -0.26 -9.10
CA GLY A 117 -15.63 -0.60 -9.70
C GLY A 117 -15.49 -1.52 -10.91
N GLN A 118 -14.55 -1.23 -11.81
CA GLN A 118 -14.30 -2.04 -13.01
C GLN A 118 -13.78 -3.42 -12.62
N TYR A 119 -12.83 -3.52 -11.70
CA TYR A 119 -12.32 -4.80 -11.23
C TYR A 119 -13.44 -5.68 -10.62
N VAL A 120 -14.22 -5.15 -9.67
CA VAL A 120 -15.32 -5.89 -9.04
C VAL A 120 -16.38 -6.29 -10.06
N LYS A 121 -16.62 -5.47 -11.10
CA LYS A 121 -17.52 -5.82 -12.21
C LYS A 121 -16.97 -6.97 -13.05
N SER A 122 -15.67 -6.95 -13.36
CA SER A 122 -15.00 -7.96 -14.18
C SER A 122 -14.76 -9.28 -13.46
N ASN A 123 -14.54 -9.26 -12.13
CA ASN A 123 -14.40 -10.44 -11.30
C ASN A 123 -15.65 -10.69 -10.45
N SER A 124 -16.54 -11.57 -10.89
CA SER A 124 -17.80 -11.88 -10.20
C SER A 124 -17.62 -12.56 -8.83
N ARG A 125 -16.43 -13.07 -8.52
CA ARG A 125 -16.10 -13.76 -7.25
C ARG A 125 -15.55 -12.82 -6.19
N ALA A 126 -14.95 -11.70 -6.60
CA ALA A 126 -14.32 -10.78 -5.68
C ALA A 126 -15.33 -10.00 -4.83
N MET A 127 -15.08 -9.95 -3.53
CA MET A 127 -15.67 -8.98 -2.61
C MET A 127 -14.72 -7.79 -2.47
N PHE A 128 -15.27 -6.61 -2.36
CA PHE A 128 -14.54 -5.40 -1.99
C PHE A 128 -14.93 -4.94 -0.58
N ALA A 129 -13.95 -4.63 0.28
CA ALA A 129 -14.20 -4.09 1.62
C ALA A 129 -13.24 -2.94 1.92
N SER A 130 -13.78 -1.83 2.39
CA SER A 130 -13.02 -0.65 2.82
C SER A 130 -13.88 0.28 3.68
N SER A 131 -13.31 1.41 4.12
CA SER A 131 -14.03 2.44 4.88
C SER A 131 -15.24 3.00 4.11
N GLN A 132 -16.19 3.58 4.84
CA GLN A 132 -17.35 4.21 4.21
C GLN A 132 -16.95 5.32 3.24
N GLN A 133 -15.91 6.12 3.55
CA GLN A 133 -15.41 7.17 2.64
C GLN A 133 -15.00 6.61 1.27
N VAL A 134 -14.27 5.50 1.26
CA VAL A 134 -13.83 4.85 0.02
C VAL A 134 -15.03 4.27 -0.75
N VAL A 135 -15.95 3.62 -0.04
CA VAL A 135 -17.18 3.05 -0.66
C VAL A 135 -18.06 4.13 -1.28
N ASP A 136 -18.23 5.26 -0.59
CA ASP A 136 -19.01 6.40 -1.10
C ASP A 136 -18.37 7.00 -2.35
N ASP A 137 -17.03 7.06 -2.40
CA ASP A 137 -16.32 7.57 -3.58
C ASP A 137 -16.46 6.61 -4.78
N VAL A 138 -16.41 5.29 -4.56
CA VAL A 138 -16.72 4.30 -5.60
C VAL A 138 -18.17 4.45 -6.07
N ALA A 139 -19.12 4.59 -5.16
CA ALA A 139 -20.54 4.75 -5.49
C ALA A 139 -20.81 6.01 -6.33
N LYS A 140 -20.11 7.09 -6.02
CA LYS A 140 -20.23 8.38 -6.71
C LYS A 140 -19.62 8.35 -8.12
N ASN A 141 -18.49 7.66 -8.31
CA ASN A 141 -17.66 7.80 -9.51
C ASN A 141 -17.70 6.59 -10.45
N PHE A 142 -18.27 5.45 -10.02
CA PHE A 142 -18.41 4.28 -10.88
C PHE A 142 -19.84 4.13 -11.38
N PRO A 143 -20.13 4.32 -12.69
CA PRO A 143 -21.50 4.37 -13.24
C PRO A 143 -22.32 3.09 -13.01
N ASP A 144 -21.66 1.92 -12.99
CA ASP A 144 -22.30 0.63 -12.79
C ASP A 144 -22.32 0.15 -11.33
N TYR A 145 -22.21 1.06 -10.35
CA TYR A 145 -22.13 0.72 -8.93
C TYR A 145 -23.24 -0.23 -8.45
N GLU A 146 -24.49 0.01 -8.87
CA GLU A 146 -25.64 -0.82 -8.45
C GLU A 146 -25.50 -2.30 -8.91
N LYS A 147 -24.76 -2.57 -10.01
CA LYS A 147 -24.51 -3.94 -10.49
C LYS A 147 -23.53 -4.70 -9.61
N ILE A 148 -22.71 -4.00 -8.83
CA ILE A 148 -21.66 -4.57 -7.97
C ILE A 148 -21.95 -4.39 -6.47
N ARG A 149 -22.95 -3.60 -6.09
CA ARG A 149 -23.23 -3.19 -4.72
C ARG A 149 -23.33 -4.36 -3.73
N SER A 150 -23.91 -5.48 -4.15
CA SER A 150 -24.04 -6.68 -3.29
C SER A 150 -22.70 -7.32 -2.88
N ARG A 151 -21.61 -6.98 -3.58
CA ARG A 151 -20.26 -7.44 -3.32
C ARG A 151 -19.35 -6.36 -2.73
N ILE A 152 -19.93 -5.23 -2.34
CA ILE A 152 -19.22 -4.13 -1.68
C ILE A 152 -19.62 -4.10 -0.21
N LYS A 153 -18.64 -4.15 0.67
CA LYS A 153 -18.82 -4.16 2.11
C LYS A 153 -18.18 -2.93 2.75
N PRO A 154 -18.97 -1.93 3.12
CA PRO A 154 -18.45 -0.83 3.92
C PRO A 154 -18.05 -1.35 5.31
N VAL A 155 -16.92 -0.89 5.79
CA VAL A 155 -16.37 -1.17 7.10
C VAL A 155 -16.45 0.11 7.94
N THR A 156 -17.02 -0.02 9.14
CA THR A 156 -17.06 1.12 10.05
C THR A 156 -15.66 1.46 10.52
N HIS A 157 -15.24 2.70 10.24
CA HIS A 157 -14.02 3.27 10.81
C HIS A 157 -14.38 4.02 12.10
N GLU A 158 -13.90 3.49 13.21
CA GLU A 158 -13.93 4.15 14.51
C GLU A 158 -12.53 4.05 15.11
N TRP A 159 -11.91 5.19 15.40
CA TRP A 159 -10.56 5.23 15.93
C TRP A 159 -10.40 4.36 17.17
N LYS A 160 -9.33 3.57 17.23
CA LYS A 160 -9.02 2.60 18.29
C LYS A 160 -9.99 1.42 18.40
N LYS A 161 -10.90 1.26 17.46
CA LYS A 161 -11.79 0.09 17.38
C LYS A 161 -11.38 -0.83 16.25
N SER A 162 -11.72 -2.08 16.39
CA SER A 162 -11.53 -3.08 15.33
C SER A 162 -12.84 -3.75 14.97
N SER A 163 -12.94 -4.21 13.72
CA SER A 163 -14.01 -5.05 13.22
C SER A 163 -13.42 -6.19 12.39
N GLU A 164 -14.20 -7.24 12.14
CA GLU A 164 -13.70 -8.42 11.43
C GLU A 164 -14.66 -8.84 10.32
N ILE A 165 -14.07 -9.41 9.27
CA ILE A 165 -14.79 -10.17 8.26
C ILE A 165 -14.10 -11.54 8.04
N ASN A 166 -14.87 -12.48 7.53
CA ASN A 166 -14.34 -13.72 6.97
C ASN A 166 -14.92 -13.89 5.57
N GLN A 167 -14.05 -13.89 4.57
CA GLN A 167 -14.41 -14.09 3.17
C GLN A 167 -13.69 -15.34 2.64
N ASP A 168 -14.46 -16.38 2.35
CA ASP A 168 -13.94 -17.65 1.81
C ASP A 168 -12.79 -18.26 2.66
N GLY A 169 -12.83 -18.05 3.99
CA GLY A 169 -11.79 -18.50 4.92
C GLY A 169 -10.56 -17.58 4.98
N ILE A 170 -10.60 -16.42 4.34
CA ILE A 170 -9.68 -15.31 4.58
C ILE A 170 -10.26 -14.48 5.71
N LYS A 171 -9.57 -14.41 6.85
CA LYS A 171 -9.98 -13.56 7.96
C LYS A 171 -9.25 -12.23 7.90
N VAL A 172 -9.99 -11.14 8.00
CA VAL A 172 -9.43 -9.78 8.07
C VAL A 172 -9.95 -9.08 9.30
N THR A 173 -9.03 -8.62 10.15
CA THR A 173 -9.31 -7.68 11.22
C THR A 173 -8.94 -6.28 10.74
N PHE A 174 -9.92 -5.40 10.64
CA PHE A 174 -9.74 -3.98 10.34
C PHE A 174 -9.43 -3.22 11.62
N LEU A 175 -8.45 -2.33 11.54
CA LEU A 175 -8.01 -1.49 12.64
C LEU A 175 -8.33 -0.04 12.29
N GLY A 176 -9.18 0.65 13.06
CA GLY A 176 -9.48 2.06 12.87
C GLY A 176 -8.31 2.92 13.34
N LEU A 177 -7.47 3.35 12.41
CA LEU A 177 -6.26 4.13 12.62
C LEU A 177 -6.43 5.58 12.18
N ARG A 178 -5.69 6.50 12.80
CA ARG A 178 -5.50 7.85 12.28
C ARG A 178 -4.47 7.83 11.17
N HIS A 179 -4.75 8.59 10.13
CA HIS A 179 -3.80 8.86 9.06
C HIS A 179 -2.68 9.80 9.55
N SER A 180 -1.48 9.63 9.02
CA SER A 180 -0.34 10.50 9.29
C SER A 180 -0.57 11.92 8.76
N GLY A 181 -0.18 12.91 9.58
CA GLY A 181 -0.28 14.33 9.25
C GLY A 181 -1.63 14.97 9.58
N GLU A 182 -1.59 16.04 10.36
CA GLU A 182 -2.78 16.75 10.90
C GLU A 182 -3.77 17.19 9.81
N ARG A 183 -3.28 17.55 8.62
CA ARG A 183 -4.14 17.93 7.47
C ARG A 183 -5.04 16.79 6.98
N PHE A 184 -4.76 15.55 7.36
CA PHE A 184 -5.46 14.35 6.95
C PHE A 184 -6.26 13.70 8.08
N LYS A 185 -6.49 14.41 9.18
CA LYS A 185 -7.20 13.89 10.37
C LYS A 185 -8.60 13.35 10.09
N ASP A 186 -9.24 13.82 9.03
CA ASP A 186 -10.59 13.39 8.61
C ASP A 186 -10.57 12.20 7.63
N ILE A 187 -9.39 11.72 7.25
CA ILE A 187 -9.24 10.53 6.41
C ILE A 187 -9.42 9.27 7.26
N GLN A 188 -10.36 8.43 6.85
CA GLN A 188 -10.59 7.12 7.47
C GLN A 188 -9.53 6.14 6.98
N ASN A 189 -8.46 5.96 7.76
CA ASN A 189 -7.40 5.00 7.46
C ASN A 189 -7.64 3.68 8.20
N LEU A 190 -7.76 2.58 7.46
CA LEU A 190 -7.91 1.23 7.98
C LEU A 190 -6.57 0.49 7.91
N GLY A 191 -6.09 0.02 9.05
CA GLY A 191 -5.08 -1.04 9.06
C GLY A 191 -5.75 -2.41 8.90
N HIS A 192 -4.99 -3.39 8.43
CA HIS A 192 -5.48 -4.75 8.17
C HIS A 192 -4.56 -5.79 8.80
N VAL A 193 -5.12 -6.68 9.63
CA VAL A 193 -4.46 -7.95 9.97
C VAL A 193 -5.17 -9.04 9.18
N ILE A 194 -4.46 -9.66 8.24
CA ILE A 194 -4.99 -10.61 7.27
C ILE A 194 -4.47 -12.00 7.58
N GLU A 195 -5.37 -12.96 7.78
CA GLU A 195 -5.04 -14.37 7.98
C GLU A 195 -5.38 -15.13 6.70
N ILE A 196 -4.36 -15.65 6.00
CA ILE A 196 -4.47 -16.40 4.75
C ILE A 196 -3.35 -17.45 4.67
N GLY A 197 -3.66 -18.66 4.23
CA GLY A 197 -2.67 -19.74 4.06
C GLY A 197 -1.93 -20.10 5.36
N GLY A 198 -2.55 -19.90 6.54
CA GLY A 198 -1.94 -20.13 7.84
C GLY A 198 -0.91 -19.08 8.28
N LYS A 199 -0.81 -17.95 7.57
CA LYS A 199 0.07 -16.82 7.87
C LYS A 199 -0.74 -15.58 8.22
N LYS A 200 -0.11 -14.65 8.97
CA LYS A 200 -0.69 -13.36 9.36
C LYS A 200 0.12 -12.21 8.78
N PHE A 201 -0.56 -11.35 8.05
CA PHE A 201 0.01 -10.17 7.41
C PHE A 201 -0.56 -8.92 8.06
N LEU A 202 0.30 -7.95 8.33
CA LEU A 202 -0.08 -6.62 8.78
C LEU A 202 0.15 -5.62 7.65
N HIS A 203 -0.86 -4.81 7.33
CA HIS A 203 -0.78 -3.64 6.46
C HIS A 203 -1.42 -2.48 7.20
N ILE A 204 -0.78 -1.32 7.28
CA ILE A 204 -1.24 -0.23 8.14
C ILE A 204 -1.70 1.01 7.37
N GLY A 205 -1.59 0.98 6.02
CA GLY A 205 -1.80 2.18 5.20
C GLY A 205 -0.91 3.32 5.68
N ASP A 206 -1.34 4.54 5.49
CA ASP A 206 -0.61 5.75 5.87
C ASP A 206 -0.82 6.15 7.35
N ALA A 207 -0.76 5.17 8.23
CA ALA A 207 -1.02 5.40 9.65
C ALA A 207 -0.02 6.36 10.30
N ASP A 208 -0.49 7.14 11.27
CA ASP A 208 0.34 7.97 12.13
C ASP A 208 1.14 7.11 13.12
N MET A 209 2.47 7.34 13.22
CA MET A 209 3.40 6.57 14.03
C MET A 209 3.34 7.00 15.50
N THR A 210 2.24 6.73 16.18
CA THR A 210 2.07 7.02 17.60
C THR A 210 1.63 5.79 18.38
N VAL A 211 2.11 5.63 19.61
CA VAL A 211 1.68 4.56 20.51
C VAL A 211 0.17 4.62 20.72
N GLU A 212 -0.38 5.84 20.81
CA GLU A 212 -1.81 6.05 20.98
C GLU A 212 -2.65 5.46 19.85
N ASN A 213 -2.11 5.47 18.62
CA ASN A 213 -2.80 4.94 17.44
C ASN A 213 -2.88 3.40 17.44
N PHE A 214 -1.92 2.71 18.07
CA PHE A 214 -1.82 1.26 17.95
C PHE A 214 -2.04 0.47 19.25
N SER A 215 -1.86 1.07 20.42
CA SER A 215 -1.84 0.37 21.71
C SER A 215 -3.12 -0.42 22.02
N SER A 216 -4.29 0.02 21.54
CA SER A 216 -5.57 -0.65 21.79
C SER A 216 -5.72 -2.00 21.08
N PHE A 217 -4.88 -2.31 20.08
CA PHE A 217 -5.07 -3.49 19.23
C PHE A 217 -4.23 -4.70 19.65
N GLY A 218 -3.20 -4.52 20.49
CA GLY A 218 -2.32 -5.61 20.95
C GLY A 218 -1.66 -6.39 19.81
N ILE A 219 -1.23 -5.70 18.75
CA ILE A 219 -0.75 -6.32 17.50
C ILE A 219 0.48 -7.21 17.77
N ALA A 220 1.41 -6.78 18.63
CA ALA A 220 2.61 -7.55 18.94
C ALA A 220 2.33 -8.97 19.47
N ALA A 221 1.20 -9.16 20.16
CA ALA A 221 0.77 -10.45 20.68
C ALA A 221 0.04 -11.33 19.64
N LYS A 222 -0.27 -10.80 18.45
CA LYS A 222 -1.04 -11.52 17.41
C LYS A 222 -0.18 -12.49 16.59
N GLY A 223 1.16 -12.42 16.68
CA GLY A 223 2.07 -13.29 15.95
C GLY A 223 2.10 -12.97 14.45
N ILE A 224 2.38 -11.73 14.10
CA ILE A 224 2.48 -11.26 12.71
C ILE A 224 3.66 -11.94 12.00
N ASP A 225 3.41 -12.64 10.92
CA ASP A 225 4.45 -13.27 10.10
C ASP A 225 5.15 -12.25 9.22
N VAL A 226 4.40 -11.35 8.56
CA VAL A 226 4.95 -10.30 7.70
C VAL A 226 4.22 -8.99 7.95
N ALA A 227 4.96 -7.90 8.12
CA ALA A 227 4.41 -6.56 8.16
C ALA A 227 4.86 -5.75 6.94
N LEU A 228 3.87 -5.18 6.23
CA LEU A 228 4.07 -4.19 5.17
C LEU A 228 4.03 -2.82 5.84
N ILE A 229 5.18 -2.17 5.89
CA ILE A 229 5.38 -0.96 6.70
C ILE A 229 5.82 0.19 5.80
N PRO A 230 5.15 1.34 5.83
CA PRO A 230 5.60 2.54 5.15
C PRO A 230 7.03 2.89 5.54
N TYR A 231 7.88 3.20 4.54
CA TYR A 231 9.32 3.34 4.73
C TYR A 231 9.70 4.33 5.84
N TRP A 232 8.92 5.41 6.04
CA TRP A 232 9.25 6.42 7.07
C TRP A 232 9.22 5.89 8.51
N PHE A 233 8.50 4.78 8.80
CA PHE A 233 8.61 4.09 10.09
C PHE A 233 9.98 3.46 10.32
N LEU A 234 10.73 3.19 9.25
CA LEU A 234 11.97 2.42 9.30
C LEU A 234 13.23 3.27 9.21
N MET A 235 13.10 4.56 8.84
CA MET A 235 14.24 5.45 8.59
C MET A 235 14.89 5.98 9.87
N SER A 236 14.27 5.85 11.03
CA SER A 236 14.86 6.25 12.31
C SER A 236 15.00 5.06 13.26
N LYS A 237 15.92 5.18 14.22
CA LYS A 237 16.09 4.18 15.28
C LYS A 237 14.82 4.06 16.13
N GLU A 238 14.19 5.18 16.44
CA GLU A 238 12.96 5.27 17.20
C GLU A 238 11.79 4.59 16.47
N GLY A 239 11.67 4.81 15.16
CA GLY A 239 10.65 4.17 14.33
C GLY A 239 10.83 2.66 14.25
N ARG A 240 12.07 2.17 14.07
CA ARG A 240 12.37 0.73 14.10
C ARG A 240 12.06 0.10 15.47
N ALA A 241 12.39 0.79 16.58
CA ALA A 241 12.01 0.36 17.90
C ALA A 241 10.49 0.29 18.08
N PHE A 242 9.78 1.31 17.58
CA PHE A 242 8.32 1.36 17.56
C PHE A 242 7.71 0.15 16.84
N VAL A 243 8.19 -0.16 15.62
CA VAL A 243 7.71 -1.33 14.85
C VAL A 243 7.93 -2.63 15.62
N LYS A 244 9.10 -2.78 16.26
CA LYS A 244 9.40 -3.94 17.09
C LYS A 244 8.48 -4.04 18.31
N GLU A 245 8.25 -2.94 19.01
CA GLU A 245 7.45 -2.92 20.24
C GLU A 245 5.95 -3.07 19.97
N GLN A 246 5.44 -2.37 18.97
CA GLN A 246 4.01 -2.33 18.69
C GLN A 246 3.53 -3.49 17.82
N PHE A 247 4.38 -4.03 16.92
CA PHE A 247 3.96 -5.04 15.94
C PHE A 247 4.70 -6.37 16.09
N ASN A 248 5.99 -6.35 16.45
CA ASN A 248 6.85 -7.52 16.57
C ASN A 248 6.75 -8.55 15.44
N PRO A 249 6.84 -8.13 14.16
CA PRO A 249 6.69 -9.03 13.04
C PRO A 249 7.93 -9.92 12.85
N LYS A 250 7.75 -11.12 12.26
CA LYS A 250 8.87 -12.01 11.92
C LYS A 250 9.64 -11.54 10.70
N ALA A 251 8.97 -10.83 9.77
CA ALA A 251 9.57 -10.22 8.59
C ALA A 251 8.94 -8.86 8.30
N ILE A 252 9.72 -7.96 7.71
CA ILE A 252 9.30 -6.61 7.35
C ILE A 252 9.51 -6.40 5.85
N ILE A 253 8.49 -5.86 5.20
CA ILE A 253 8.55 -5.33 3.84
C ILE A 253 8.32 -3.82 3.93
N ALA A 254 9.31 -3.03 3.51
CA ALA A 254 9.17 -1.59 3.36
C ALA A 254 8.40 -1.29 2.07
N VAL A 255 7.37 -0.48 2.18
CA VAL A 255 6.48 -0.03 1.11
C VAL A 255 6.37 1.49 1.10
N HIS A 256 5.60 2.06 0.19
CA HIS A 256 5.37 3.51 0.04
C HIS A 256 6.66 4.30 -0.23
N ILE A 257 7.62 3.69 -0.93
CA ILE A 257 8.91 4.30 -1.20
C ILE A 257 8.82 5.13 -2.49
N PRO A 258 9.03 6.47 -2.43
CA PRO A 258 9.06 7.27 -3.64
C PRO A 258 10.20 6.80 -4.57
N PRO A 259 9.99 6.68 -5.88
CA PRO A 259 11.04 6.25 -6.81
C PRO A 259 12.32 7.10 -6.74
N ALA A 260 12.19 8.40 -6.44
CA ALA A 260 13.33 9.30 -6.29
C ALA A 260 14.21 8.94 -5.09
N ASP A 261 13.62 8.42 -4.01
CA ASP A 261 14.29 8.15 -2.74
C ASP A 261 14.70 6.67 -2.61
N ALA A 262 14.30 5.82 -3.56
CA ALA A 262 14.46 4.37 -3.46
C ALA A 262 15.91 3.92 -3.22
N ALA A 263 16.88 4.52 -3.89
CA ALA A 263 18.29 4.17 -3.73
C ALA A 263 18.81 4.48 -2.32
N GLU A 264 18.44 5.63 -1.77
CA GLU A 264 18.82 6.06 -0.42
C GLU A 264 18.15 5.18 0.64
N VAL A 265 16.84 4.97 0.52
CA VAL A 265 16.06 4.11 1.43
C VAL A 265 16.62 2.69 1.45
N ILE A 266 16.92 2.09 0.29
CA ILE A 266 17.51 0.75 0.23
C ILE A 266 18.89 0.72 0.89
N ALA A 267 19.74 1.72 0.66
CA ALA A 267 21.07 1.78 1.25
C ALA A 267 21.01 1.89 2.77
N GLN A 268 20.10 2.73 3.29
CA GLN A 268 19.90 2.88 4.73
C GLN A 268 19.33 1.60 5.36
N LEU A 269 18.31 0.97 4.74
CA LEU A 269 17.75 -0.29 5.25
C LEU A 269 18.78 -1.41 5.29
N LYS A 270 19.64 -1.54 4.26
CA LYS A 270 20.74 -2.53 4.27
C LYS A 270 21.69 -2.36 5.45
N THR A 271 21.89 -1.13 5.91
CA THR A 271 22.78 -0.83 7.04
C THR A 271 22.08 -1.03 8.38
N ASP A 272 20.85 -0.53 8.50
CA ASP A 272 20.18 -0.36 9.79
C ASP A 272 19.20 -1.49 10.13
N LEU A 273 18.66 -2.18 9.10
CA LEU A 273 17.68 -3.25 9.22
C LEU A 273 17.84 -4.26 8.06
N PRO A 274 19.00 -4.96 7.99
CA PRO A 274 19.38 -5.78 6.81
C PRO A 274 18.41 -6.93 6.49
N GLU A 275 17.59 -7.35 7.47
CA GLU A 275 16.56 -8.36 7.30
C GLU A 275 15.29 -7.84 6.62
N ALA A 276 15.08 -6.51 6.53
CA ALA A 276 13.93 -5.95 5.84
C ALA A 276 14.11 -5.99 4.32
N VAL A 277 13.01 -6.24 3.63
CA VAL A 277 12.93 -6.16 2.17
C VAL A 277 12.31 -4.82 1.78
N ALA A 278 12.86 -4.12 0.79
CA ALA A 278 12.23 -2.95 0.20
C ALA A 278 11.56 -3.33 -1.13
N PHE A 279 10.27 -3.08 -1.29
CA PHE A 279 9.59 -3.21 -2.56
C PHE A 279 9.72 -1.90 -3.35
N THR A 280 10.38 -1.97 -4.48
CA THR A 280 10.67 -0.80 -5.34
C THR A 280 10.44 -1.03 -6.82
N LYS A 281 10.21 -2.28 -7.22
CA LYS A 281 9.97 -2.66 -8.62
C LYS A 281 8.70 -3.52 -8.72
N GLN A 282 7.79 -3.14 -9.61
CA GLN A 282 6.57 -3.91 -9.86
C GLN A 282 6.90 -5.39 -10.17
N LEU A 283 5.98 -6.27 -9.79
CA LEU A 283 6.05 -7.72 -9.96
C LEU A 283 7.15 -8.42 -9.12
N GLU A 284 7.88 -7.70 -8.26
CA GLU A 284 8.71 -8.37 -7.26
C GLU A 284 7.88 -9.30 -6.40
N GLU A 285 8.41 -10.50 -6.10
CA GLU A 285 7.76 -11.49 -5.27
C GLU A 285 8.61 -11.89 -4.08
N ARG A 286 7.94 -12.18 -2.96
CA ARG A 286 8.53 -12.82 -1.77
C ARG A 286 7.59 -13.88 -1.23
N SER A 287 8.14 -15.05 -0.89
CA SER A 287 7.40 -16.17 -0.32
C SER A 287 7.78 -16.38 1.14
N TYR A 288 6.77 -16.71 1.96
CA TYR A 288 6.88 -16.87 3.41
C TYR A 288 6.25 -18.18 3.90
#